data_ef9ec694b95ac18c2c2969f8f9a5dec4
#
_entry.id   ef9ec694b95ac18c2c2969f8f9a5dec4
#
_cell.length_a   1.000
_cell.length_b   1.000
_cell.length_c   1.000
_cell.angle_alpha   90.00
_cell.angle_beta   90.00
_cell.angle_gamma   90.00
#
_symmetry.space_group_name_H-M   'P 1'
#
loop_
_entity.id
_entity.type
_entity.pdbx_description
1 polymer ?
#
loop_
_entity_poly.entity_id
_entity_poly.type
_entity_poly.pdbx_seq_one_letter_code
_entity_poly.pdbx_strand_id
1 'polypeptide(L)'
;MKNKILVLCFLLLLIGCKPKQEVVKPVVVEYAKVPLADVDANQKKRAYDLGKRLLMICNTSKFIPFNESEATASVIQNTTLEKHSKVCLKFRERYGSFVDLKLMEVYKISPGNETLFRYKALYERSNANKELRVTLNAENKISSLKTTEWTDSFQK
;
A
#
# COMPACT_ATOMS: atom_id res chain seq x y z
N MET A 1 59.40 22.16 -35.35
CA MET A 1 58.46 21.11 -35.81
C MET A 1 58.15 20.04 -34.76
N LYS A 2 58.43 20.27 -33.44
CA LYS A 2 58.19 19.28 -32.36
C LYS A 2 56.86 19.43 -31.64
N ASN A 3 56.16 20.54 -31.77
CA ASN A 3 54.92 20.81 -31.00
C ASN A 3 53.59 20.48 -31.72
N LYS A 4 53.65 20.06 -32.99
CA LYS A 4 52.40 19.69 -33.71
C LYS A 4 51.97 18.22 -33.55
N ILE A 5 52.91 17.36 -33.14
CA ILE A 5 52.61 15.92 -32.94
C ILE A 5 51.94 15.65 -31.59
N LEU A 6 52.22 16.48 -30.59
CA LEU A 6 51.64 16.30 -29.24
C LEU A 6 50.14 16.64 -29.14
N VAL A 7 49.67 17.51 -30.03
CA VAL A 7 48.22 17.94 -30.03
C VAL A 7 47.34 16.87 -30.68
N LEU A 8 47.89 16.08 -31.62
CA LEU A 8 47.10 15.08 -32.36
C LEU A 8 46.81 13.83 -31.53
N CYS A 9 47.65 13.50 -30.53
CA CYS A 9 47.41 12.34 -29.65
C CYS A 9 46.39 12.58 -28.56
N PHE A 10 46.05 13.83 -28.23
CA PHE A 10 45.08 14.15 -27.17
C PHE A 10 43.62 14.15 -27.64
N LEU A 11 43.38 14.12 -28.94
CA LEU A 11 42.02 14.15 -29.53
C LEU A 11 41.38 12.76 -29.73
N LEU A 12 42.09 11.68 -29.46
CA LEU A 12 41.63 10.30 -29.69
C LEU A 12 41.10 9.61 -28.44
N LEU A 13 41.07 10.25 -27.26
CA LEU A 13 40.61 9.64 -26.00
C LEU A 13 39.13 9.94 -25.61
N LEU A 14 38.37 10.54 -26.50
CA LEU A 14 36.91 10.83 -26.24
C LEU A 14 35.98 9.81 -26.90
N ILE A 15 36.39 8.55 -27.06
CA ILE A 15 35.44 7.49 -27.37
C ILE A 15 34.75 7.13 -26.05
N GLY A 16 33.82 7.99 -25.63
CA GLY A 16 32.96 7.74 -24.49
C GLY A 16 32.13 6.49 -24.75
N CYS A 17 32.35 5.43 -23.98
CA CYS A 17 31.41 4.33 -23.85
C CYS A 17 30.05 4.91 -23.44
N LYS A 18 29.10 4.94 -24.34
CA LYS A 18 27.69 5.18 -23.98
C LYS A 18 27.25 4.02 -23.08
N PRO A 19 26.83 4.26 -21.84
CA PRO A 19 26.26 3.19 -21.02
C PRO A 19 25.02 2.66 -21.75
N LYS A 20 24.97 1.34 -21.94
CA LYS A 20 23.80 0.65 -22.46
C LYS A 20 22.67 0.92 -21.46
N GLN A 21 21.71 1.77 -21.77
CA GLN A 21 20.50 1.89 -20.99
C GLN A 21 19.75 0.57 -21.12
N GLU A 22 19.78 -0.24 -20.06
CA GLU A 22 18.88 -1.38 -19.95
C GLU A 22 17.44 -0.80 -19.89
N VAL A 23 16.68 -1.09 -20.91
CA VAL A 23 15.26 -0.79 -20.95
C VAL A 23 14.58 -1.71 -19.91
N VAL A 24 14.40 -1.19 -18.70
CA VAL A 24 13.61 -1.87 -17.65
C VAL A 24 12.20 -2.02 -18.19
N LYS A 25 11.83 -3.23 -18.58
CA LYS A 25 10.43 -3.52 -18.98
C LYS A 25 9.53 -3.19 -17.79
N PRO A 26 8.42 -2.47 -18.01
CA PRO A 26 7.47 -2.19 -16.93
C PRO A 26 6.98 -3.52 -16.34
N VAL A 27 7.10 -3.66 -15.02
CA VAL A 27 6.56 -4.82 -14.31
C VAL A 27 5.04 -4.73 -14.37
N VAL A 28 4.41 -5.68 -15.05
CA VAL A 28 2.95 -5.77 -15.09
C VAL A 28 2.47 -6.35 -13.77
N VAL A 29 1.71 -5.54 -13.01
CA VAL A 29 1.10 -5.98 -11.75
C VAL A 29 -0.25 -6.62 -12.07
N GLU A 30 -0.39 -7.89 -11.71
CA GLU A 30 -1.61 -8.67 -11.90
C GLU A 30 -2.33 -8.89 -10.58
N TYR A 31 -3.67 -8.85 -10.63
CA TYR A 31 -4.56 -9.09 -9.49
C TYR A 31 -5.44 -10.31 -9.81
N ALA A 32 -5.18 -11.43 -9.16
CA ALA A 32 -5.97 -12.65 -9.27
C ALA A 32 -6.96 -12.73 -8.10
N LYS A 33 -8.27 -12.73 -8.39
CA LYS A 33 -9.31 -12.85 -7.35
C LYS A 33 -9.27 -14.25 -6.74
N VAL A 34 -9.34 -14.31 -5.40
CA VAL A 34 -9.34 -15.55 -4.61
C VAL A 34 -10.73 -15.76 -4.02
N PRO A 35 -11.33 -16.96 -4.15
CA PRO A 35 -12.56 -17.29 -3.43
C PRO A 35 -12.37 -17.13 -1.91
N LEU A 36 -13.34 -16.55 -1.21
CA LEU A 36 -13.21 -16.27 0.22
C LEU A 36 -13.03 -17.54 1.09
N ALA A 37 -13.48 -18.70 0.59
CA ALA A 37 -13.30 -20.00 1.23
C ALA A 37 -11.84 -20.47 1.18
N ASP A 38 -11.08 -20.08 0.15
CA ASP A 38 -9.70 -20.51 -0.09
C ASP A 38 -8.66 -19.59 0.57
N VAL A 39 -9.12 -18.52 1.20
CA VAL A 39 -8.24 -17.55 1.87
C VAL A 39 -7.77 -18.10 3.21
N ASP A 40 -6.46 -18.08 3.45
CA ASP A 40 -5.87 -18.46 4.73
C ASP A 40 -6.52 -17.72 5.91
N ALA A 41 -6.98 -18.48 6.91
CA ALA A 41 -7.73 -17.95 8.05
C ALA A 41 -6.91 -16.98 8.91
N ASN A 42 -5.59 -17.24 9.05
CA ASN A 42 -4.70 -16.39 9.84
C ASN A 42 -4.44 -15.07 9.13
N GLN A 43 -4.23 -15.11 7.82
CA GLN A 43 -4.11 -13.88 7.00
C GLN A 43 -5.39 -13.05 7.05
N LYS A 44 -6.55 -13.69 6.90
CA LYS A 44 -7.86 -13.03 7.00
C LYS A 44 -8.05 -12.35 8.35
N LYS A 45 -7.79 -13.08 9.45
CA LYS A 45 -7.88 -12.55 10.81
C LYS A 45 -6.91 -11.39 11.02
N ARG A 46 -5.66 -11.54 10.60
CA ARG A 46 -4.62 -10.53 10.77
C ARG A 46 -4.96 -9.23 10.01
N ALA A 47 -5.36 -9.34 8.74
CA ALA A 47 -5.76 -8.19 7.94
C ALA A 47 -6.96 -7.45 8.55
N TYR A 48 -7.94 -8.20 9.06
CA TYR A 48 -9.10 -7.65 9.74
C TYR A 48 -8.71 -6.92 11.04
N ASP A 49 -7.97 -7.58 11.94
CA ASP A 49 -7.63 -7.01 13.24
C ASP A 49 -6.80 -5.71 13.10
N LEU A 50 -5.79 -5.74 12.22
CA LEU A 50 -4.92 -4.58 12.01
C LEU A 50 -5.65 -3.45 11.27
N GLY A 51 -6.49 -3.78 10.30
CA GLY A 51 -7.32 -2.81 9.60
C GLY A 51 -8.39 -2.17 10.52
N LYS A 52 -9.04 -2.98 11.35
CA LYS A 52 -10.00 -2.50 12.35
C LYS A 52 -9.35 -1.58 13.37
N ARG A 53 -8.17 -1.97 13.89
CA ARG A 53 -7.39 -1.14 14.82
C ARG A 53 -7.11 0.24 14.24
N LEU A 54 -6.75 0.32 12.94
CA LEU A 54 -6.51 1.58 12.26
C LEU A 54 -7.75 2.50 12.26
N LEU A 55 -8.91 1.97 11.89
CA LEU A 55 -10.12 2.79 11.79
C LEU A 55 -10.71 3.14 13.16
N MET A 56 -10.51 2.29 14.17
CA MET A 56 -10.93 2.54 15.54
C MET A 56 -10.23 3.74 16.20
N ILE A 57 -9.10 4.19 15.67
CA ILE A 57 -8.41 5.40 16.18
C ILE A 57 -9.36 6.59 16.22
N CYS A 58 -10.20 6.73 15.19
CA CYS A 58 -11.13 7.83 15.10
C CYS A 58 -12.26 7.77 16.15
N ASN A 59 -12.59 6.58 16.66
CA ASN A 59 -13.60 6.41 17.71
C ASN A 59 -13.04 6.67 19.11
N THR A 60 -11.84 6.15 19.35
CA THR A 60 -11.28 6.07 20.71
C THR A 60 -10.27 7.17 21.02
N SER A 61 -9.79 7.89 20.01
CA SER A 61 -8.66 8.83 20.08
C SER A 61 -7.38 8.18 20.64
N LYS A 62 -7.32 6.85 20.65
CA LYS A 62 -6.14 6.08 21.09
C LYS A 62 -5.38 5.58 19.87
N PHE A 63 -4.21 6.13 19.64
CA PHE A 63 -3.31 5.67 18.60
C PHE A 63 -2.37 4.61 19.14
N ILE A 64 -2.39 3.42 18.55
CA ILE A 64 -1.44 2.34 18.79
C ILE A 64 -0.65 2.15 17.50
N PRO A 65 0.63 2.57 17.45
CA PRO A 65 1.43 2.46 16.24
C PRO A 65 1.61 0.98 15.84
N PHE A 66 1.79 0.74 14.56
CA PHE A 66 2.25 -0.56 14.10
C PHE A 66 3.71 -0.77 14.47
N ASN A 67 4.07 -2.00 14.81
CA ASN A 67 5.45 -2.42 15.02
C ASN A 67 6.00 -3.21 13.82
N GLU A 68 7.30 -3.52 13.83
CA GLU A 68 7.99 -4.19 12.73
C GLU A 68 7.51 -5.62 12.45
N SER A 69 6.85 -6.28 13.41
CA SER A 69 6.22 -7.59 13.19
C SER A 69 4.86 -7.47 12.51
N GLU A 70 4.24 -6.30 12.51
CA GLU A 70 2.90 -6.05 12.00
C GLU A 70 2.89 -5.38 10.63
N ALA A 71 3.86 -4.50 10.35
CA ALA A 71 3.89 -3.71 9.13
C ALA A 71 5.32 -3.46 8.64
N THR A 72 5.44 -3.12 7.36
CA THR A 72 6.70 -2.67 6.77
C THR A 72 7.09 -1.28 7.29
N ALA A 73 8.38 -0.97 7.25
CA ALA A 73 8.90 0.34 7.67
C ALA A 73 8.17 1.52 6.99
N SER A 74 7.87 1.38 5.71
CA SER A 74 7.12 2.40 4.95
C SER A 74 5.72 2.63 5.53
N VAL A 75 4.98 1.57 5.87
CA VAL A 75 3.64 1.68 6.48
C VAL A 75 3.73 2.30 7.87
N ILE A 76 4.69 1.89 8.69
CA ILE A 76 4.92 2.46 10.04
C ILE A 76 5.17 3.97 9.96
N GLN A 77 6.08 4.40 9.09
CA GLN A 77 6.42 5.82 8.89
C GLN A 77 5.25 6.65 8.34
N ASN A 78 4.37 6.02 7.56
CA ASN A 78 3.22 6.70 6.96
C ASN A 78 1.95 6.65 7.81
N THR A 79 1.91 5.81 8.85
CA THR A 79 0.77 5.66 9.76
C THR A 79 1.11 6.31 11.11
N THR A 80 0.91 7.63 11.21
CA THR A 80 1.24 8.41 12.42
C THR A 80 -0.01 9.03 13.04
N LEU A 81 0.05 9.30 14.35
CA LEU A 81 -1.05 9.99 15.06
C LEU A 81 -1.42 11.31 14.38
N GLU A 82 -0.43 12.09 13.96
CA GLU A 82 -0.68 13.38 13.32
C GLU A 82 -1.48 13.26 12.02
N LYS A 83 -1.10 12.29 11.16
CA LYS A 83 -1.82 12.05 9.89
C LYS A 83 -3.25 11.57 10.13
N HIS A 84 -3.46 10.71 11.15
CA HIS A 84 -4.79 10.19 11.46
C HIS A 84 -5.69 11.22 12.12
N SER A 85 -5.21 12.00 13.07
CA SER A 85 -6.04 12.99 13.77
C SER A 85 -6.63 14.04 12.83
N LYS A 86 -5.89 14.42 11.78
CA LYS A 86 -6.38 15.38 10.76
C LYS A 86 -7.60 14.88 9.98
N VAL A 87 -7.73 13.56 9.80
CA VAL A 87 -8.84 12.96 9.05
C VAL A 87 -9.98 12.51 9.94
N CYS A 88 -9.70 12.09 11.18
CA CYS A 88 -10.70 11.53 12.09
C CYS A 88 -11.88 12.48 12.37
N LEU A 89 -11.61 13.76 12.61
CA LEU A 89 -12.67 14.73 12.88
C LEU A 89 -13.66 14.79 11.72
N LYS A 90 -13.16 14.97 10.49
CA LYS A 90 -13.97 15.03 9.27
C LYS A 90 -14.78 13.74 9.04
N PHE A 91 -14.18 12.57 9.33
CA PHE A 91 -14.86 11.29 9.18
C PHE A 91 -16.01 11.14 10.19
N ARG A 92 -15.77 11.47 11.45
CA ARG A 92 -16.81 11.42 12.49
C ARG A 92 -17.95 12.39 12.23
N GLU A 93 -17.65 13.62 11.82
CA GLU A 93 -18.67 14.61 11.46
C GLU A 93 -19.54 14.14 10.30
N ARG A 94 -18.92 13.52 9.28
CA ARG A 94 -19.62 13.13 8.06
C ARG A 94 -20.33 11.78 8.14
N TYR A 95 -19.70 10.79 8.78
CA TYR A 95 -20.14 9.39 8.74
C TYR A 95 -20.52 8.81 10.11
N GLY A 96 -20.31 9.56 11.20
CA GLY A 96 -20.43 9.02 12.55
C GLY A 96 -19.24 8.14 12.93
N SER A 97 -19.41 7.32 13.97
CA SER A 97 -18.38 6.40 14.42
C SER A 97 -18.22 5.22 13.45
N PHE A 98 -17.00 4.75 13.33
CA PHE A 98 -16.72 3.49 12.63
C PHE A 98 -17.31 2.32 13.42
N VAL A 99 -17.98 1.39 12.74
CA VAL A 99 -18.65 0.24 13.36
C VAL A 99 -17.85 -1.03 13.16
N ASP A 100 -17.58 -1.41 11.88
CA ASP A 100 -16.91 -2.67 11.57
C ASP A 100 -16.39 -2.72 10.13
N LEU A 101 -15.64 -3.79 9.82
CA LEU A 101 -15.17 -4.13 8.48
C LEU A 101 -15.89 -5.37 7.96
N LYS A 102 -16.46 -5.27 6.77
CA LYS A 102 -17.01 -6.42 6.05
C LYS A 102 -16.06 -6.80 4.91
N LEU A 103 -15.45 -7.99 4.98
CA LEU A 103 -14.61 -8.51 3.91
C LEU A 103 -15.47 -8.81 2.67
N MET A 104 -15.12 -8.20 1.55
CA MET A 104 -15.85 -8.32 0.30
C MET A 104 -15.10 -9.14 -0.73
N GLU A 105 -13.80 -8.90 -0.88
CA GLU A 105 -12.98 -9.54 -1.90
C GLU A 105 -11.54 -9.69 -1.40
N VAL A 106 -10.85 -10.70 -1.97
CA VAL A 106 -9.42 -10.92 -1.75
C VAL A 106 -8.74 -11.13 -3.11
N TYR A 107 -7.55 -10.58 -3.27
CA TYR A 107 -6.73 -10.71 -4.47
C TYR A 107 -5.30 -11.11 -4.13
N LYS A 108 -4.75 -12.04 -4.91
CA LYS A 108 -3.30 -12.25 -4.96
C LYS A 108 -2.69 -11.27 -5.95
N ILE A 109 -1.57 -10.66 -5.56
CA ILE A 109 -0.85 -9.67 -6.38
C ILE A 109 0.48 -10.27 -6.83
N SER A 110 0.69 -10.30 -8.13
CA SER A 110 1.94 -10.76 -8.76
C SER A 110 2.68 -9.57 -9.40
N PRO A 111 4.03 -9.56 -9.36
CA PRO A 111 4.93 -10.60 -8.87
C PRO A 111 5.24 -10.56 -7.36
N GLY A 112 4.76 -9.59 -6.59
CA GLY A 112 5.14 -9.36 -5.19
C GLY A 112 4.72 -10.44 -4.16
N ASN A 113 3.99 -11.49 -4.57
CA ASN A 113 3.41 -12.49 -3.68
C ASN A 113 2.67 -11.87 -2.48
N GLU A 114 1.95 -10.80 -2.74
CA GLU A 114 1.15 -10.09 -1.75
C GLU A 114 -0.31 -10.53 -1.80
N THR A 115 -1.04 -10.32 -0.70
CA THR A 115 -2.47 -10.59 -0.61
C THR A 115 -3.20 -9.30 -0.23
N LEU A 116 -4.08 -8.84 -1.10
CA LEU A 116 -4.92 -7.67 -0.86
C LEU A 116 -6.28 -8.11 -0.34
N PHE A 117 -6.66 -7.59 0.81
CA PHE A 117 -7.98 -7.75 1.44
C PHE A 117 -8.77 -6.46 1.25
N ARG A 118 -9.92 -6.56 0.61
CA ARG A 118 -10.81 -5.46 0.31
C ARG A 118 -12.02 -5.49 1.23
N TYR A 119 -12.12 -4.50 2.08
CA TYR A 119 -13.21 -4.38 3.06
C TYR A 119 -14.13 -3.23 2.74
N LYS A 120 -15.44 -3.44 2.90
CA LYS A 120 -16.39 -2.34 3.06
C LYS A 120 -16.33 -1.89 4.52
N ALA A 121 -16.01 -0.63 4.75
CA ALA A 121 -15.97 -0.05 6.10
C ALA A 121 -17.36 0.46 6.47
N LEU A 122 -17.90 -0.05 7.58
CA LEU A 122 -19.23 0.25 8.08
C LEU A 122 -19.15 1.37 9.13
N TYR A 123 -20.04 2.34 9.02
CA TYR A 123 -20.15 3.48 9.92
C TYR A 123 -21.59 3.61 10.42
N GLU A 124 -21.82 4.40 11.48
CA GLU A 124 -23.15 4.63 12.03
C GLU A 124 -24.10 5.22 11.00
N ARG A 125 -23.62 6.12 10.15
CA ARG A 125 -24.47 6.74 9.12
C ARG A 125 -24.43 5.92 7.83
N SER A 126 -25.59 5.64 7.28
CA SER A 126 -25.77 4.82 6.08
C SER A 126 -25.20 5.45 4.79
N ASN A 127 -24.95 6.78 4.79
CA ASN A 127 -24.34 7.47 3.66
C ASN A 127 -22.82 7.25 3.55
N ALA A 128 -22.21 6.55 4.51
CA ALA A 128 -20.81 6.20 4.45
C ALA A 128 -20.58 5.10 3.40
N ASN A 129 -19.87 5.46 2.33
CA ASN A 129 -19.50 4.54 1.25
C ASN A 129 -17.98 4.44 1.16
N LYS A 130 -17.38 3.74 2.12
CA LYS A 130 -15.93 3.68 2.28
C LYS A 130 -15.39 2.27 2.15
N GLU A 131 -14.21 2.20 1.56
CA GLU A 131 -13.42 1.00 1.37
C GLU A 131 -12.10 1.12 2.14
N LEU A 132 -11.72 0.06 2.85
CA LEU A 132 -10.36 -0.14 3.33
C LEU A 132 -9.72 -1.28 2.57
N ARG A 133 -8.54 -1.03 2.00
CA ARG A 133 -7.65 -2.05 1.43
C ARG A 133 -6.51 -2.28 2.40
N VAL A 134 -6.32 -3.53 2.77
CA VAL A 134 -5.17 -4.00 3.55
C VAL A 134 -4.39 -4.97 2.68
N THR A 135 -3.13 -4.68 2.41
CA THR A 135 -2.26 -5.60 1.67
C THR A 135 -1.25 -6.20 2.64
N LEU A 136 -1.16 -7.53 2.65
CA LEU A 136 -0.16 -8.28 3.39
C LEU A 136 0.90 -8.81 2.41
N ASN A 137 2.17 -8.69 2.78
CA ASN A 137 3.28 -9.29 2.04
C ASN A 137 3.45 -10.80 2.38
N ALA A 138 4.44 -11.45 1.79
CA ALA A 138 4.74 -12.87 2.02
C ALA A 138 5.04 -13.20 3.51
N GLU A 139 5.51 -12.23 4.28
CA GLU A 139 5.79 -12.35 5.72
C GLU A 139 4.56 -12.06 6.60
N ASN A 140 3.38 -11.89 6.00
CA ASN A 140 2.14 -11.50 6.67
C ASN A 140 2.21 -10.12 7.37
N LYS A 141 3.09 -9.23 6.94
CA LYS A 141 3.15 -7.83 7.39
C LYS A 141 2.33 -6.96 6.46
N ILE A 142 1.69 -5.93 7.00
CA ILE A 142 1.04 -4.91 6.18
C ILE A 142 2.10 -4.22 5.32
N SER A 143 1.96 -4.33 4.00
CA SER A 143 2.78 -3.63 3.01
C SER A 143 2.09 -2.38 2.44
N SER A 144 0.75 -2.34 2.50
CA SER A 144 -0.03 -1.17 2.08
C SER A 144 -1.36 -1.06 2.83
N LEU A 145 -1.76 0.18 3.10
CA LEU A 145 -3.07 0.57 3.62
C LEU A 145 -3.63 1.70 2.75
N LYS A 146 -4.84 1.52 2.22
CA LYS A 146 -5.50 2.53 1.39
C LYS A 146 -6.98 2.63 1.76
N THR A 147 -7.47 3.84 2.02
CA THR A 147 -8.89 4.13 2.19
C THR A 147 -9.41 4.91 0.99
N THR A 148 -10.46 4.44 0.36
CA THR A 148 -11.09 5.07 -0.81
C THR A 148 -12.61 5.05 -0.71
N GLU A 149 -13.31 5.57 -1.72
CA GLU A 149 -14.74 5.32 -1.87
C GLU A 149 -14.95 3.86 -2.30
N TRP A 150 -16.03 3.25 -1.80
CA TRP A 150 -16.43 1.92 -2.23
C TRP A 150 -16.98 1.98 -3.65
N THR A 151 -16.58 1.02 -4.46
CA THR A 151 -17.14 0.75 -5.79
C THR A 151 -17.50 -0.73 -5.90
N ASP A 152 -18.57 -1.09 -6.61
CA ASP A 152 -18.99 -2.50 -6.74
C ASP A 152 -18.00 -3.33 -7.54
N SER A 153 -17.25 -2.71 -8.43
CA SER A 153 -16.13 -3.35 -9.14
C SER A 153 -14.80 -2.91 -8.56
N PHE A 154 -13.84 -3.86 -8.43
CA PHE A 154 -12.48 -3.54 -7.99
C PHE A 154 -11.79 -2.60 -9.00
N GLN A 155 -11.36 -1.44 -8.52
CA GLN A 155 -10.54 -0.50 -9.26
C GLN A 155 -9.08 -0.62 -8.77
N LYS A 156 -8.14 -0.86 -9.71
CA LYS A 156 -6.70 -1.04 -9.42
C LYS A 156 -6.03 0.24 -8.94
#